data_6f6f03d0185991384ef1ab952c060904
#
_entry.id   6f6f03d0185991384ef1ab952c060904
#
_cell.length_a   1.000
_cell.length_b   1.000
_cell.length_c   1.000
_cell.angle_alpha   90.00
_cell.angle_beta   90.00
_cell.angle_gamma   90.00
#
_symmetry.space_group_name_H-M   'P 1'
#
loop_
_entity.id
_entity.type
_entity.pdbx_description
1 polymer ?
#
loop_
_entity_poly.entity_id
_entity_poly.type
_entity_poly.pdbx_seq_one_letter_code
_entity_poly.pdbx_strand_id
1 'polypeptide(L)'
;MSTKKLNDKDIMSLLIDTAVANGATSADCVLSRSRGVSITRRLGKDENIQRYEDFDTGLRVFVDNKISSVSTNENSEEALREVAKRAVEMAKIAPEDEYSFIASKELLQNFPIQEGVFIDSYDSVEPSVDLIRDRASEVEDIALSVKGITNSDGADSSWGEGETLLMTSNGFFGSSKKSNHSVSVVVIAEKNGKMERDYDYSSKVYGEDLKDGEKIGREAAKKTLARIGAKKPVTGQYPVIFDPRVSRSIASHFASAINGSSIARKTSFLKDSLNNNIANEAVTLIDDPFLKRG
;
A
#
# COMPACT_ATOMS: atom_id res chain seq x y z
N MET A 1 -40.16 7.63 3.67
CA MET A 1 -39.41 8.89 3.44
C MET A 1 -38.17 8.49 2.66
N SER A 2 -37.95 9.04 1.47
CA SER A 2 -36.72 8.74 0.70
C SER A 2 -35.55 9.40 1.43
N THR A 3 -34.72 8.61 2.07
CA THR A 3 -33.46 9.08 2.65
C THR A 3 -32.57 9.57 1.50
N LYS A 4 -32.32 10.86 1.44
CA LYS A 4 -31.40 11.46 0.47
C LYS A 4 -30.03 10.79 0.66
N LYS A 5 -29.54 10.11 -0.35
CA LYS A 5 -28.21 9.51 -0.31
C LYS A 5 -27.18 10.63 -0.19
N LEU A 6 -26.41 10.64 0.90
CA LEU A 6 -25.34 11.60 1.12
C LEU A 6 -24.24 11.39 0.08
N ASN A 7 -23.68 12.49 -0.44
CA ASN A 7 -22.44 12.39 -1.21
C ASN A 7 -21.21 12.31 -0.27
N ASP A 8 -20.05 12.03 -0.81
CA ASP A 8 -18.84 11.80 -0.02
C ASP A 8 -18.45 13.00 0.84
N LYS A 9 -18.55 14.22 0.31
CA LYS A 9 -18.30 15.45 1.09
C LYS A 9 -19.32 15.64 2.21
N ASP A 10 -20.60 15.33 1.95
CA ASP A 10 -21.65 15.43 2.97
C ASP A 10 -21.39 14.43 4.11
N ILE A 11 -20.95 13.19 3.80
CA ILE A 11 -20.56 12.18 4.80
C ILE A 11 -19.42 12.70 5.69
N MET A 12 -18.36 13.20 5.06
CA MET A 12 -17.18 13.70 5.77
C MET A 12 -17.50 14.92 6.63
N SER A 13 -18.25 15.89 6.08
CA SER A 13 -18.68 17.08 6.81
C SER A 13 -19.56 16.70 7.98
N LEU A 14 -20.53 15.80 7.79
CA LEU A 14 -21.42 15.34 8.85
C LEU A 14 -20.67 14.73 10.03
N LEU A 15 -19.67 13.90 9.76
CA LEU A 15 -18.82 13.27 10.78
C LEU A 15 -18.03 14.34 11.57
N ILE A 16 -17.35 15.23 10.86
CA ILE A 16 -16.52 16.29 11.46
C ILE A 16 -17.38 17.25 12.27
N ASP A 17 -18.48 17.77 11.68
CA ASP A 17 -19.36 18.72 12.35
C ASP A 17 -20.01 18.10 13.59
N THR A 18 -20.40 16.82 13.52
CA THR A 18 -20.96 16.11 14.65
C THR A 18 -19.91 15.93 15.75
N ALA A 19 -18.67 15.59 15.42
CA ALA A 19 -17.58 15.47 16.39
C ALA A 19 -17.31 16.80 17.09
N VAL A 20 -17.17 17.89 16.34
CA VAL A 20 -16.95 19.24 16.88
C VAL A 20 -18.14 19.68 17.77
N ALA A 21 -19.37 19.47 17.33
CA ALA A 21 -20.58 19.80 18.14
C ALA A 21 -20.68 19.01 19.45
N ASN A 22 -20.01 17.85 19.56
CA ASN A 22 -19.96 17.02 20.79
C ASN A 22 -18.70 17.23 21.63
N GLY A 23 -17.87 18.21 21.29
CA GLY A 23 -16.74 18.65 22.11
C GLY A 23 -15.36 18.25 21.60
N ALA A 24 -15.22 17.83 20.34
CA ALA A 24 -13.91 17.72 19.73
C ALA A 24 -13.29 19.11 19.51
N THR A 25 -12.02 19.27 19.88
CA THR A 25 -11.23 20.48 19.59
C THR A 25 -10.84 20.57 18.13
N SER A 26 -10.61 19.42 17.52
CA SER A 26 -10.42 19.26 16.06
C SER A 26 -10.74 17.84 15.63
N ALA A 27 -10.93 17.66 14.32
CA ALA A 27 -11.17 16.36 13.71
C ALA A 27 -10.66 16.33 12.28
N ASP A 28 -10.29 15.15 11.82
CA ASP A 28 -10.13 14.87 10.39
C ASP A 28 -10.87 13.59 9.99
N CYS A 29 -11.23 13.53 8.72
CA CYS A 29 -11.96 12.41 8.15
C CYS A 29 -11.27 11.98 6.85
N VAL A 30 -11.02 10.68 6.72
CA VAL A 30 -10.54 10.04 5.51
C VAL A 30 -11.65 9.16 4.96
N LEU A 31 -12.01 9.34 3.70
CA LEU A 31 -12.92 8.45 2.99
C LEU A 31 -12.13 7.75 1.89
N SER A 32 -12.23 6.42 1.85
CA SER A 32 -11.55 5.59 0.87
C SER A 32 -12.55 4.77 0.07
N ARG A 33 -12.34 4.71 -1.23
CA ARG A 33 -13.01 3.80 -2.16
C ARG A 33 -11.97 3.03 -2.92
N SER A 34 -12.16 1.74 -3.08
CA SER A 34 -11.31 0.95 -3.94
C SER A 34 -12.11 -0.10 -4.69
N ARG A 35 -11.64 -0.46 -5.86
CA ARG A 35 -12.18 -1.58 -6.64
C ARG A 35 -11.07 -2.24 -7.44
N GLY A 36 -11.27 -3.50 -7.75
CA GLY A 36 -10.30 -4.21 -8.56
C GLY A 36 -10.74 -5.59 -8.97
N VAL A 37 -9.90 -6.19 -9.80
CA VAL A 37 -10.05 -7.56 -10.29
C VAL A 37 -8.70 -8.26 -10.20
N SER A 38 -8.70 -9.49 -9.73
CA SER A 38 -7.54 -10.37 -9.77
C SER A 38 -7.91 -11.75 -10.31
N ILE A 39 -6.99 -12.34 -11.05
CA ILE A 39 -7.11 -13.70 -11.60
C ILE A 39 -5.86 -14.46 -11.22
N THR A 40 -6.06 -15.60 -10.57
CA THR A 40 -5.03 -16.60 -10.31
C THR A 40 -5.22 -17.77 -11.23
N ARG A 41 -4.17 -18.15 -11.95
CA ARG A 41 -4.13 -19.31 -12.83
C ARG A 41 -3.06 -20.27 -12.38
N ARG A 42 -3.32 -21.55 -12.59
CA ARG A 42 -2.34 -22.60 -12.36
C ARG A 42 -2.51 -23.74 -13.34
N LEU A 43 -1.40 -24.15 -13.98
CA LEU A 43 -1.36 -25.22 -14.94
C LEU A 43 -2.44 -25.09 -16.03
N GLY A 44 -2.59 -23.87 -16.57
CA GLY A 44 -3.50 -23.55 -17.65
C GLY A 44 -4.97 -23.42 -17.25
N LYS A 45 -5.32 -23.43 -15.93
CA LYS A 45 -6.68 -23.30 -15.44
C LYS A 45 -6.82 -22.10 -14.50
N ASP A 46 -7.94 -21.42 -14.58
CA ASP A 46 -8.30 -20.40 -13.60
C ASP A 46 -8.62 -21.08 -12.27
N GLU A 47 -7.90 -20.74 -11.21
CA GLU A 47 -8.15 -21.23 -9.86
C GLU A 47 -9.04 -20.25 -9.07
N ASN A 48 -8.84 -18.94 -9.31
CA ASN A 48 -9.63 -17.92 -8.65
C ASN A 48 -9.83 -16.71 -9.55
N ILE A 49 -11.03 -16.15 -9.50
CA ILE A 49 -11.37 -14.86 -10.10
C ILE A 49 -12.06 -14.05 -9.02
N GLN A 50 -11.42 -13.00 -8.56
CA GLN A 50 -11.95 -12.14 -7.51
C GLN A 50 -12.21 -10.73 -8.06
N ARG A 51 -13.40 -10.21 -7.78
CA ARG A 51 -13.74 -8.79 -7.97
C ARG A 51 -14.12 -8.23 -6.60
N TYR A 52 -13.62 -7.06 -6.28
CA TYR A 52 -13.93 -6.37 -5.03
C TYR A 52 -14.28 -4.91 -5.27
N GLU A 53 -15.13 -4.41 -4.42
CA GLU A 53 -15.44 -2.98 -4.28
C GLU A 53 -15.53 -2.71 -2.78
N ASP A 54 -14.71 -1.79 -2.28
CA ASP A 54 -14.65 -1.43 -0.87
C ASP A 54 -14.93 0.05 -0.67
N PHE A 55 -15.58 0.35 0.43
CA PHE A 55 -15.84 1.69 0.92
C PHE A 55 -15.60 1.72 2.43
N ASP A 56 -14.80 2.65 2.89
CA ASP A 56 -14.55 2.87 4.30
C ASP A 56 -14.38 4.35 4.62
N THR A 57 -14.83 4.76 5.79
CA THR A 57 -14.67 6.13 6.29
C THR A 57 -14.07 6.08 7.68
N GLY A 58 -12.88 6.67 7.83
CA GLY A 58 -12.19 6.85 9.09
C GLY A 58 -12.39 8.27 9.62
N LEU A 59 -12.78 8.38 10.88
CA LEU A 59 -12.85 9.65 11.62
C LEU A 59 -11.80 9.62 12.73
N ARG A 60 -10.93 10.63 12.76
CA ARG A 60 -10.00 10.87 13.84
C ARG A 60 -10.41 12.14 14.58
N VAL A 61 -10.48 12.05 15.89
CA VAL A 61 -11.00 13.10 16.77
C VAL A 61 -9.96 13.46 17.82
N PHE A 62 -9.82 14.74 18.07
CA PHE A 62 -8.94 15.30 19.09
C PHE A 62 -9.80 16.02 20.15
N VAL A 63 -9.56 15.73 21.42
CA VAL A 63 -10.10 16.44 22.56
C VAL A 63 -8.91 16.91 23.39
N ASP A 64 -8.55 18.17 23.28
CA ASP A 64 -7.28 18.71 23.74
C ASP A 64 -6.10 17.90 23.17
N ASN A 65 -5.25 17.33 24.01
CA ASN A 65 -4.11 16.47 23.61
C ASN A 65 -4.46 14.97 23.59
N LYS A 66 -5.73 14.62 23.56
CA LYS A 66 -6.20 13.22 23.54
C LYS A 66 -6.79 12.90 22.17
N ILE A 67 -6.55 11.70 21.71
CA ILE A 67 -6.92 11.27 20.36
C ILE A 67 -7.70 9.96 20.40
N SER A 68 -8.67 9.85 19.49
CA SER A 68 -9.28 8.58 19.13
C SER A 68 -9.48 8.48 17.63
N SER A 69 -9.58 7.26 17.12
CA SER A 69 -9.91 6.99 15.73
C SER A 69 -10.94 5.88 15.68
N VAL A 70 -11.91 6.05 14.79
CA VAL A 70 -12.96 5.07 14.49
C VAL A 70 -13.10 4.94 12.98
N SER A 71 -13.57 3.79 12.50
CA SER A 71 -13.96 3.64 11.10
C SER A 71 -15.36 3.04 10.97
N THR A 72 -15.97 3.26 9.80
CA THR A 72 -17.27 2.71 9.46
C THR A 72 -17.42 2.61 7.95
N ASN A 73 -18.11 1.57 7.50
CA ASN A 73 -18.61 1.44 6.13
C ASN A 73 -20.12 1.77 6.01
N GLU A 74 -20.75 2.16 7.13
CA GLU A 74 -22.12 2.67 7.14
C GLU A 74 -22.16 4.12 6.67
N ASN A 75 -23.19 4.47 5.88
CA ASN A 75 -23.34 5.80 5.31
C ASN A 75 -24.71 6.44 5.61
N SER A 76 -25.50 5.85 6.52
CA SER A 76 -26.71 6.48 7.02
C SER A 76 -26.38 7.64 7.97
N GLU A 77 -27.16 8.70 7.90
CA GLU A 77 -26.94 9.89 8.76
C GLU A 77 -26.93 9.54 10.26
N GLU A 78 -27.83 8.64 10.67
CA GLU A 78 -27.94 8.20 12.06
C GLU A 78 -26.68 7.47 12.52
N ALA A 79 -26.19 6.50 11.74
CA ALA A 79 -24.97 5.74 12.06
C ALA A 79 -23.73 6.64 12.09
N LEU A 80 -23.60 7.56 11.15
CA LEU A 80 -22.48 8.51 11.10
C LEU A 80 -22.44 9.42 12.34
N ARG A 81 -23.61 9.94 12.77
CA ARG A 81 -23.70 10.75 14.00
C ARG A 81 -23.33 9.94 15.24
N GLU A 82 -23.77 8.71 15.33
CA GLU A 82 -23.46 7.83 16.46
C GLU A 82 -21.95 7.50 16.52
N VAL A 83 -21.36 7.17 15.36
CA VAL A 83 -19.91 6.92 15.25
C VAL A 83 -19.10 8.14 15.67
N ALA A 84 -19.49 9.34 15.26
CA ALA A 84 -18.81 10.58 15.62
C ALA A 84 -18.90 10.89 17.14
N LYS A 85 -20.08 10.72 17.75
CA LYS A 85 -20.24 10.86 19.20
C LYS A 85 -19.36 9.88 19.98
N ARG A 86 -19.40 8.60 19.58
CA ARG A 86 -18.58 7.57 20.21
C ARG A 86 -17.09 7.89 20.11
N ALA A 87 -16.62 8.39 18.97
CA ALA A 87 -15.23 8.81 18.81
C ALA A 87 -14.85 9.90 19.82
N VAL A 88 -15.70 10.90 20.03
CA VAL A 88 -15.45 11.97 21.01
C VAL A 88 -15.39 11.40 22.42
N GLU A 89 -16.32 10.54 22.83
CA GLU A 89 -16.30 9.92 24.16
C GLU A 89 -15.05 9.07 24.38
N MET A 90 -14.60 8.34 23.35
CA MET A 90 -13.34 7.59 23.41
C MET A 90 -12.13 8.51 23.57
N ALA A 91 -12.09 9.65 22.85
CA ALA A 91 -10.99 10.60 22.96
C ALA A 91 -10.91 11.21 24.39
N LYS A 92 -12.05 11.54 25.03
CA LYS A 92 -12.09 12.10 26.38
C LYS A 92 -11.40 11.24 27.43
N ILE A 93 -11.44 9.91 27.27
CA ILE A 93 -10.83 8.96 28.22
C ILE A 93 -9.47 8.42 27.77
N ALA A 94 -9.01 8.80 26.58
CA ALA A 94 -7.70 8.40 26.08
C ALA A 94 -6.55 9.06 26.88
N PRO A 95 -5.36 8.46 26.92
CA PRO A 95 -4.19 9.13 27.49
C PRO A 95 -3.83 10.37 26.67
N GLU A 96 -3.18 11.33 27.33
CA GLU A 96 -2.67 12.53 26.67
C GLU A 96 -1.45 12.22 25.81
N ASP A 97 -1.38 12.86 24.63
CA ASP A 97 -0.26 12.82 23.71
C ASP A 97 -0.02 14.25 23.17
N GLU A 98 1.04 14.90 23.63
CA GLU A 98 1.39 16.27 23.25
C GLU A 98 1.71 16.44 21.76
N TYR A 99 1.94 15.34 21.04
CA TYR A 99 2.22 15.34 19.60
C TYR A 99 0.99 15.06 18.72
N SER A 100 -0.17 14.91 19.33
CA SER A 100 -1.43 14.61 18.63
C SER A 100 -2.18 15.89 18.26
N PHE A 101 -2.03 16.31 16.99
CA PHE A 101 -2.74 17.47 16.40
C PHE A 101 -2.90 17.32 14.88
N ILE A 102 -3.82 18.10 14.30
CA ILE A 102 -3.89 18.27 12.85
C ILE A 102 -2.94 19.36 12.39
N ALA A 103 -2.46 19.25 11.14
CA ALA A 103 -1.59 20.28 10.55
C ALA A 103 -2.26 21.66 10.59
N SER A 104 -1.52 22.69 10.97
CA SER A 104 -2.04 24.06 11.01
C SER A 104 -2.32 24.60 9.60
N LYS A 105 -3.17 25.64 9.49
CA LYS A 105 -3.49 26.26 8.21
C LYS A 105 -2.24 26.81 7.50
N GLU A 106 -1.28 27.32 8.25
CA GLU A 106 -0.03 27.88 7.72
C GLU A 106 0.82 26.78 7.06
N LEU A 107 0.88 25.60 7.67
CA LEU A 107 1.56 24.43 7.09
C LEU A 107 0.85 23.93 5.82
N LEU A 108 -0.48 23.97 5.79
CA LEU A 108 -1.27 23.56 4.64
C LEU A 108 -1.18 24.54 3.46
N GLN A 109 -1.10 25.85 3.73
CA GLN A 109 -1.01 26.88 2.69
C GLN A 109 0.28 26.85 1.89
N ASN A 110 1.37 26.38 2.49
CA ASN A 110 2.69 26.27 1.85
C ASN A 110 2.85 25.02 0.98
N PHE A 111 1.84 24.18 0.93
CA PHE A 111 1.85 22.98 0.10
C PHE A 111 1.29 23.31 -1.30
N PRO A 112 1.96 22.97 -2.39
CA PRO A 112 1.52 23.26 -3.77
C PRO A 112 0.32 22.41 -4.23
N ILE A 113 -0.55 22.01 -3.30
CA ILE A 113 -1.71 21.13 -3.58
C ILE A 113 -2.77 21.84 -4.45
N GLN A 114 -2.79 23.18 -4.49
CA GLN A 114 -3.81 23.93 -5.23
C GLN A 114 -3.56 23.99 -6.74
N GLU A 115 -2.35 23.74 -7.20
CA GLU A 115 -2.01 23.70 -8.63
C GLU A 115 -1.20 22.46 -8.98
N GLY A 116 -1.81 21.30 -8.68
CA GLY A 116 -1.43 20.05 -9.34
C GLY A 116 0.04 19.68 -9.29
N VAL A 117 0.59 19.34 -8.12
CA VAL A 117 1.73 18.40 -8.13
C VAL A 117 1.19 17.10 -8.73
N PHE A 118 1.33 16.98 -10.03
CA PHE A 118 0.87 15.81 -10.77
C PHE A 118 1.89 14.69 -10.60
N ILE A 119 1.64 13.82 -9.63
CA ILE A 119 2.48 12.63 -9.38
C ILE A 119 2.21 11.50 -10.35
N ASP A 120 1.26 11.67 -11.27
CA ASP A 120 0.93 10.68 -12.33
C ASP A 120 0.65 9.28 -11.77
N SER A 121 -0.19 9.21 -10.74
CA SER A 121 -0.45 7.99 -9.97
C SER A 121 -1.67 7.19 -10.44
N TYR A 122 -2.33 7.60 -11.53
CA TYR A 122 -3.61 7.04 -11.93
C TYR A 122 -3.70 6.82 -13.43
N ASP A 123 -3.89 5.56 -13.82
CA ASP A 123 -4.26 5.13 -15.16
C ASP A 123 -5.80 5.06 -15.24
N SER A 124 -6.40 5.81 -16.16
CA SER A 124 -7.85 5.81 -16.35
C SER A 124 -8.37 4.60 -17.13
N VAL A 125 -7.48 3.74 -17.61
CA VAL A 125 -7.84 2.59 -18.43
C VAL A 125 -8.08 1.36 -17.55
N GLU A 126 -9.34 0.98 -17.39
CA GLU A 126 -9.72 -0.30 -16.79
C GLU A 126 -9.50 -1.43 -17.81
N PRO A 127 -8.63 -2.40 -17.52
CA PRO A 127 -8.43 -3.54 -18.42
C PRO A 127 -9.63 -4.48 -18.39
N SER A 128 -9.91 -5.14 -19.51
CA SER A 128 -10.90 -6.21 -19.53
C SER A 128 -10.45 -7.41 -18.67
N VAL A 129 -11.41 -8.17 -18.16
CA VAL A 129 -11.14 -9.42 -17.41
C VAL A 129 -10.33 -10.40 -18.28
N ASP A 130 -10.62 -10.43 -19.59
CA ASP A 130 -9.89 -11.29 -20.52
C ASP A 130 -8.42 -10.85 -20.67
N LEU A 131 -8.15 -9.54 -20.76
CA LEU A 131 -6.76 -9.04 -20.79
C LEU A 131 -5.99 -9.39 -19.51
N ILE A 132 -6.64 -9.32 -18.34
CA ILE A 132 -6.02 -9.74 -17.07
C ILE A 132 -5.71 -11.24 -17.11
N ARG A 133 -6.66 -12.06 -17.59
CA ARG A 133 -6.47 -13.50 -17.76
C ARG A 133 -5.34 -13.84 -18.72
N ASP A 134 -5.29 -13.17 -19.86
CA ASP A 134 -4.28 -13.40 -20.88
C ASP A 134 -2.88 -13.10 -20.35
N ARG A 135 -2.70 -12.03 -19.61
CA ARG A 135 -1.42 -11.71 -18.94
C ARG A 135 -0.96 -12.81 -17.99
N ALA A 136 -1.87 -13.35 -17.16
CA ALA A 136 -1.54 -14.46 -16.26
C ALA A 136 -1.20 -15.74 -17.04
N SER A 137 -1.95 -16.03 -18.11
CA SER A 137 -1.70 -17.18 -19.00
C SER A 137 -0.34 -17.10 -19.66
N GLU A 138 -0.05 -15.96 -20.27
CA GLU A 138 1.21 -15.73 -21.00
C GLU A 138 2.43 -15.99 -20.11
N VAL A 139 2.48 -15.39 -18.92
CA VAL A 139 3.66 -15.54 -18.05
C VAL A 139 3.82 -16.98 -17.55
N GLU A 140 2.72 -17.69 -17.29
CA GLU A 140 2.76 -19.08 -16.86
C GLU A 140 3.22 -20.01 -17.99
N ASP A 141 2.62 -19.91 -19.18
CA ASP A 141 2.94 -20.72 -20.34
C ASP A 141 4.41 -20.57 -20.74
N ILE A 142 4.90 -19.33 -20.76
CA ILE A 142 6.30 -19.03 -21.05
C ILE A 142 7.22 -19.66 -20.00
N ALA A 143 6.93 -19.48 -18.73
CA ALA A 143 7.76 -20.03 -17.67
C ALA A 143 7.80 -21.56 -17.69
N LEU A 144 6.65 -22.22 -17.89
CA LEU A 144 6.52 -23.67 -18.02
C LEU A 144 7.22 -24.22 -19.28
N SER A 145 7.32 -23.44 -20.37
CA SER A 145 8.02 -23.84 -21.59
C SER A 145 9.54 -23.99 -21.42
N VAL A 146 10.11 -23.41 -20.35
CA VAL A 146 11.57 -23.45 -20.11
C VAL A 146 11.99 -24.82 -19.63
N LYS A 147 12.92 -25.43 -20.37
CA LYS A 147 13.46 -26.76 -20.01
C LYS A 147 14.02 -26.80 -18.58
N GLY A 148 13.50 -27.70 -17.78
CA GLY A 148 13.92 -27.90 -16.38
C GLY A 148 12.93 -27.34 -15.35
N ILE A 149 11.95 -26.56 -15.79
CA ILE A 149 10.77 -26.24 -14.97
C ILE A 149 9.84 -27.44 -15.04
N THR A 150 9.35 -27.86 -13.88
CA THR A 150 8.54 -29.09 -13.74
C THR A 150 7.11 -28.81 -13.29
N ASN A 151 6.85 -27.64 -12.71
CA ASN A 151 5.53 -27.29 -12.19
C ASN A 151 5.36 -25.75 -12.06
N SER A 152 4.12 -25.31 -11.89
CA SER A 152 3.76 -23.95 -11.53
C SER A 152 3.13 -23.92 -10.14
N ASP A 153 3.48 -22.93 -9.35
CA ASP A 153 2.80 -22.60 -8.08
C ASP A 153 1.71 -21.55 -8.30
N GLY A 154 1.58 -21.07 -9.55
CA GLY A 154 0.56 -20.17 -10.04
C GLY A 154 1.11 -18.92 -10.69
N ALA A 155 0.26 -18.31 -11.50
CA ALA A 155 0.43 -16.98 -12.06
C ALA A 155 -0.75 -16.10 -11.65
N ASP A 156 -0.44 -14.88 -11.24
CA ASP A 156 -1.43 -13.89 -10.83
C ASP A 156 -1.37 -12.67 -11.73
N SER A 157 -2.53 -12.17 -12.12
CA SER A 157 -2.64 -10.85 -12.73
C SER A 157 -3.78 -10.07 -12.11
N SER A 158 -3.56 -8.80 -11.86
CA SER A 158 -4.55 -7.94 -11.22
C SER A 158 -4.52 -6.51 -11.72
N TRP A 159 -5.64 -5.87 -11.56
CA TRP A 159 -5.83 -4.45 -11.66
C TRP A 159 -6.65 -3.95 -10.47
N GLY A 160 -6.32 -2.76 -10.00
CA GLY A 160 -7.11 -2.06 -9.01
C GLY A 160 -6.92 -0.57 -9.09
N GLU A 161 -7.95 0.15 -8.66
CA GLU A 161 -7.90 1.59 -8.46
C GLU A 161 -8.43 1.95 -7.09
N GLY A 162 -7.99 3.08 -6.56
CA GLY A 162 -8.47 3.64 -5.32
C GLY A 162 -8.53 5.15 -5.36
N GLU A 163 -9.51 5.71 -4.67
CA GLU A 163 -9.65 7.13 -4.40
C GLU A 163 -9.67 7.35 -2.90
N THR A 164 -8.88 8.30 -2.43
CA THR A 164 -8.84 8.72 -1.03
C THR A 164 -9.14 10.20 -0.95
N LEU A 165 -10.08 10.56 -0.09
CA LEU A 165 -10.43 11.93 0.24
C LEU A 165 -10.02 12.20 1.68
N LEU A 166 -9.46 13.37 1.95
CA LEU A 166 -9.12 13.85 3.28
C LEU A 166 -9.81 15.19 3.51
N MET A 167 -10.51 15.31 4.62
CA MET A 167 -11.12 16.56 5.08
C MET A 167 -10.73 16.82 6.55
N THR A 168 -10.50 18.07 6.89
CA THR A 168 -10.16 18.46 8.25
C THR A 168 -11.09 19.55 8.77
N SER A 169 -11.29 19.61 10.08
CA SER A 169 -12.12 20.63 10.73
C SER A 169 -11.61 22.07 10.56
N ASN A 170 -10.32 22.24 10.22
CA ASN A 170 -9.73 23.57 9.95
C ASN A 170 -9.86 24.02 8.48
N GLY A 171 -10.62 23.25 7.65
CA GLY A 171 -11.03 23.63 6.29
C GLY A 171 -10.17 23.08 5.17
N PHE A 172 -9.25 22.17 5.42
CA PHE A 172 -8.56 21.46 4.35
C PHE A 172 -9.48 20.41 3.71
N PHE A 173 -9.40 20.31 2.39
CA PHE A 173 -9.98 19.21 1.62
C PHE A 173 -9.03 18.84 0.48
N GLY A 174 -8.71 17.57 0.37
CA GLY A 174 -7.87 17.03 -0.69
C GLY A 174 -8.34 15.66 -1.15
N SER A 175 -8.00 15.30 -2.38
CA SER A 175 -8.27 13.97 -2.93
C SER A 175 -7.07 13.45 -3.72
N SER A 176 -6.92 12.14 -3.74
CA SER A 176 -5.93 11.47 -4.59
C SER A 176 -6.52 10.21 -5.19
N LYS A 177 -6.15 9.92 -6.44
CA LYS A 177 -6.47 8.66 -7.12
C LYS A 177 -5.19 7.90 -7.41
N LYS A 178 -5.28 6.58 -7.27
CA LYS A 178 -4.18 5.66 -7.59
C LYS A 178 -4.72 4.46 -8.35
N SER A 179 -3.92 3.94 -9.26
CA SER A 179 -4.16 2.66 -9.91
C SER A 179 -2.93 1.76 -9.77
N ASN A 180 -3.14 0.48 -9.92
CA ASN A 180 -2.08 -0.51 -9.96
C ASN A 180 -2.44 -1.64 -10.91
N HIS A 181 -1.51 -1.98 -11.78
CA HIS A 181 -1.53 -3.20 -12.58
C HIS A 181 -0.41 -4.11 -12.09
N SER A 182 -0.68 -5.38 -11.96
CA SER A 182 0.33 -6.36 -11.53
C SER A 182 0.21 -7.65 -12.32
N VAL A 183 1.35 -8.27 -12.57
CA VAL A 183 1.46 -9.63 -13.11
C VAL A 183 2.65 -10.32 -12.48
N SER A 184 2.49 -11.58 -12.11
CA SER A 184 3.54 -12.39 -11.48
C SER A 184 3.38 -13.85 -11.83
N VAL A 185 4.47 -14.61 -11.73
CA VAL A 185 4.46 -16.07 -11.85
C VAL A 185 5.48 -16.68 -10.89
N VAL A 186 5.09 -17.78 -10.27
CA VAL A 186 5.93 -18.60 -9.41
C VAL A 186 6.05 -19.99 -10.02
N VAL A 187 7.28 -20.44 -10.30
CA VAL A 187 7.49 -21.75 -10.89
C VAL A 187 8.43 -22.62 -10.07
N ILE A 188 8.34 -23.91 -10.31
CA ILE A 188 9.04 -24.95 -9.55
C ILE A 188 9.90 -25.75 -10.50
N ALA A 189 11.12 -26.03 -10.07
CA ALA A 189 12.02 -26.99 -10.71
C ALA A 189 12.37 -28.10 -9.71
N GLU A 190 12.45 -29.33 -10.21
CA GLU A 190 12.81 -30.49 -9.39
C GLU A 190 14.03 -31.18 -9.98
N LYS A 191 14.96 -31.56 -9.10
CA LYS A 191 16.12 -32.38 -9.44
C LYS A 191 16.50 -33.30 -8.27
N ASN A 192 16.56 -34.59 -8.54
CA ASN A 192 16.94 -35.60 -7.54
C ASN A 192 16.07 -35.55 -6.26
N GLY A 193 14.75 -35.40 -6.41
CA GLY A 193 13.80 -35.32 -5.29
C GLY A 193 13.86 -34.02 -4.48
N LYS A 194 14.62 -33.02 -4.91
CA LYS A 194 14.67 -31.68 -4.30
C LYS A 194 13.98 -30.68 -5.21
N MET A 195 13.02 -29.97 -4.64
CA MET A 195 12.29 -28.91 -5.31
C MET A 195 12.82 -27.56 -4.89
N GLU A 196 12.96 -26.67 -5.89
CA GLU A 196 13.26 -25.26 -5.70
C GLU A 196 12.22 -24.42 -6.42
N ARG A 197 11.90 -23.25 -5.88
CA ARG A 197 10.98 -22.30 -6.50
C ARG A 197 11.53 -20.89 -6.45
N ASP A 198 11.17 -20.11 -7.45
CA ASP A 198 11.39 -18.67 -7.47
C ASP A 198 10.34 -18.01 -8.35
N TYR A 199 10.35 -16.70 -8.41
CA TYR A 199 9.34 -15.87 -9.08
C TYR A 199 9.95 -14.69 -9.81
N ASP A 200 9.18 -14.14 -10.74
CA ASP A 200 9.34 -12.76 -11.20
C ASP A 200 7.99 -12.07 -11.32
N TYR A 201 8.02 -10.73 -11.35
CA TYR A 201 6.81 -9.92 -11.40
C TYR A 201 7.05 -8.54 -12.02
N SER A 202 5.95 -7.90 -12.37
CA SER A 202 5.88 -6.47 -12.65
C SER A 202 4.66 -5.87 -11.96
N SER A 203 4.84 -4.70 -11.32
CA SER A 203 3.74 -3.93 -10.75
C SER A 203 3.96 -2.47 -11.13
N LYS A 204 2.95 -1.83 -11.73
CA LYS A 204 3.02 -0.50 -12.31
C LYS A 204 1.70 0.25 -12.13
N VAL A 205 1.80 1.58 -12.11
CA VAL A 205 0.62 2.46 -12.13
C VAL A 205 -0.14 2.28 -13.45
N TYR A 206 0.57 2.25 -14.58
CA TYR A 206 0.02 2.12 -15.92
C TYR A 206 0.16 0.70 -16.45
N GLY A 207 -0.90 0.20 -17.10
CA GLY A 207 -0.87 -1.13 -17.68
C GLY A 207 0.13 -1.28 -18.83
N GLU A 208 0.42 -0.21 -19.57
CA GLU A 208 1.42 -0.16 -20.64
C GLU A 208 2.88 -0.20 -20.12
N ASP A 209 3.11 0.19 -18.87
CA ASP A 209 4.44 0.17 -18.25
C ASP A 209 4.82 -1.21 -17.68
N LEU A 210 3.90 -2.18 -17.70
CA LEU A 210 4.22 -3.55 -17.27
C LEU A 210 5.35 -4.12 -18.12
N LYS A 211 6.23 -4.88 -17.49
CA LYS A 211 7.22 -5.66 -18.21
C LYS A 211 6.50 -6.65 -19.16
N ASP A 212 7.12 -6.91 -20.26
CA ASP A 212 6.72 -7.98 -21.20
C ASP A 212 6.59 -9.33 -20.48
N GLY A 213 5.52 -10.05 -20.75
CA GLY A 213 5.22 -11.35 -20.15
C GLY A 213 6.29 -12.40 -20.45
N GLU A 214 6.89 -12.38 -21.64
CA GLU A 214 8.00 -13.25 -22.01
C GLU A 214 9.20 -13.04 -21.08
N LYS A 215 9.53 -11.78 -20.78
CA LYS A 215 10.63 -11.44 -19.88
C LYS A 215 10.36 -11.91 -18.46
N ILE A 216 9.14 -11.74 -17.94
CA ILE A 216 8.77 -12.17 -16.58
C ILE A 216 8.84 -13.70 -16.48
N GLY A 217 8.20 -14.43 -17.41
CA GLY A 217 8.19 -15.89 -17.39
C GLY A 217 9.60 -16.51 -17.48
N ARG A 218 10.42 -15.99 -18.40
CA ARG A 218 11.81 -16.47 -18.55
C ARG A 218 12.70 -16.15 -17.34
N GLU A 219 12.57 -14.96 -16.74
CA GLU A 219 13.33 -14.60 -15.53
C GLU A 219 12.89 -15.41 -14.31
N ALA A 220 11.61 -15.69 -14.13
CA ALA A 220 11.14 -16.58 -13.08
C ALA A 220 11.76 -17.98 -13.22
N ALA A 221 11.70 -18.54 -14.42
CA ALA A 221 12.29 -19.86 -14.71
C ALA A 221 13.80 -19.87 -14.49
N LYS A 222 14.54 -18.87 -15.00
CA LYS A 222 15.99 -18.75 -14.83
C LYS A 222 16.38 -18.67 -13.35
N LYS A 223 15.70 -17.87 -12.55
CA LYS A 223 15.93 -17.73 -11.11
C LYS A 223 15.67 -19.04 -10.38
N THR A 224 14.58 -19.74 -10.72
CA THR A 224 14.22 -21.04 -10.16
C THR A 224 15.30 -22.09 -10.45
N LEU A 225 15.76 -22.18 -11.70
CA LEU A 225 16.81 -23.13 -12.11
C LEU A 225 18.16 -22.83 -11.46
N ALA A 226 18.48 -21.54 -11.24
CA ALA A 226 19.70 -21.14 -10.56
C ALA A 226 19.76 -21.59 -9.10
N ARG A 227 18.62 -21.90 -8.48
CA ARG A 227 18.55 -22.42 -7.09
C ARG A 227 18.81 -23.93 -7.02
N ILE A 228 18.72 -24.65 -8.13
CA ILE A 228 18.94 -26.09 -8.14
C ILE A 228 20.34 -26.42 -7.68
N GLY A 229 20.43 -27.28 -6.65
CA GLY A 229 21.71 -27.68 -6.06
C GLY A 229 22.27 -26.66 -5.07
N ALA A 230 21.47 -25.75 -4.56
CA ALA A 230 21.83 -24.81 -3.50
C ALA A 230 22.46 -25.57 -2.31
N LYS A 231 23.55 -25.02 -1.76
CA LYS A 231 24.26 -25.57 -0.60
C LYS A 231 24.19 -24.57 0.56
N LYS A 232 24.05 -25.10 1.76
CA LYS A 232 24.13 -24.26 2.96
C LYS A 232 25.59 -23.79 3.12
N PRO A 233 25.84 -22.47 3.24
CA PRO A 233 27.18 -21.97 3.48
C PRO A 233 27.72 -22.42 4.86
N VAL A 234 29.04 -22.53 4.97
CA VAL A 234 29.67 -22.75 6.27
C VAL A 234 29.53 -21.49 7.11
N THR A 235 29.39 -21.63 8.43
CA THR A 235 29.35 -20.48 9.34
C THR A 235 30.63 -19.65 9.25
N GLY A 236 30.51 -18.34 9.03
CA GLY A 236 31.66 -17.46 8.87
C GLY A 236 31.25 -16.04 8.57
N GLN A 237 32.21 -15.15 8.38
CA GLN A 237 32.00 -13.78 7.92
C GLN A 237 32.21 -13.73 6.41
N TYR A 238 31.24 -13.17 5.71
CA TYR A 238 31.24 -13.05 4.25
C TYR A 238 30.86 -11.66 3.82
N PRO A 239 31.42 -11.13 2.74
CA PRO A 239 30.84 -9.98 2.06
C PRO A 239 29.46 -10.36 1.49
N VAL A 240 28.45 -9.48 1.68
CA VAL A 240 27.08 -9.73 1.24
C VAL A 240 26.71 -8.74 0.15
N ILE A 241 26.28 -9.27 -0.99
CA ILE A 241 25.69 -8.49 -2.08
C ILE A 241 24.19 -8.73 -2.05
N PHE A 242 23.41 -7.65 -1.91
CA PHE A 242 21.95 -7.74 -1.90
C PHE A 242 21.42 -7.67 -3.34
N ASP A 243 20.64 -8.68 -3.74
CA ASP A 243 19.87 -8.65 -4.98
C ASP A 243 18.89 -7.45 -4.96
N PRO A 244 18.63 -6.76 -6.10
CA PRO A 244 17.70 -5.62 -6.16
C PRO A 244 16.33 -5.87 -5.53
N ARG A 245 15.79 -7.09 -5.58
CA ARG A 245 14.53 -7.47 -4.93
C ARG A 245 14.59 -7.40 -3.40
N VAL A 246 15.76 -7.62 -2.84
CA VAL A 246 15.98 -7.65 -1.39
C VAL A 246 16.55 -6.32 -0.89
N SER A 247 17.36 -5.63 -1.68
CA SER A 247 18.07 -4.40 -1.27
C SER A 247 17.10 -3.29 -0.80
N ARG A 248 15.90 -3.20 -1.37
CA ARG A 248 14.87 -2.24 -0.91
C ARG A 248 14.47 -2.46 0.56
N SER A 249 14.63 -3.69 1.10
CA SER A 249 14.35 -3.96 2.51
C SER A 249 15.30 -3.21 3.44
N ILE A 250 16.50 -2.87 2.98
CA ILE A 250 17.48 -2.07 3.73
C ILE A 250 16.89 -0.66 3.98
N ALA A 251 16.34 -0.02 2.92
CA ALA A 251 15.68 1.27 3.05
C ALA A 251 14.45 1.20 3.99
N SER A 252 13.65 0.13 3.88
CA SER A 252 12.49 -0.08 4.77
C SER A 252 12.90 -0.31 6.23
N HIS A 253 13.98 -1.04 6.49
CA HIS A 253 14.51 -1.23 7.84
C HIS A 253 15.03 0.09 8.41
N PHE A 254 15.70 0.91 7.59
CA PHE A 254 16.11 2.24 8.00
C PHE A 254 14.90 3.13 8.36
N ALA A 255 13.91 3.23 7.47
CA ALA A 255 12.69 4.00 7.72
C ALA A 255 11.97 3.55 9.01
N SER A 256 11.91 2.24 9.27
CA SER A 256 11.34 1.69 10.51
C SER A 256 12.19 2.04 11.74
N ALA A 257 13.51 2.07 11.61
CA ALA A 257 14.41 2.36 12.72
C ALA A 257 14.39 3.84 13.12
N ILE A 258 14.17 4.77 12.18
CA ILE A 258 14.04 6.21 12.49
C ILE A 258 12.61 6.62 12.83
N ASN A 259 11.66 5.71 12.81
CA ASN A 259 10.26 6.00 13.14
C ASN A 259 10.15 6.49 14.59
N GLY A 260 9.53 7.66 14.79
CA GLY A 260 9.42 8.31 16.11
C GLY A 260 8.79 7.41 17.18
N SER A 261 7.75 6.64 16.86
CA SER A 261 7.14 5.68 17.79
C SER A 261 8.10 4.57 18.20
N SER A 262 8.97 4.09 17.30
CA SER A 262 9.99 3.08 17.61
C SER A 262 11.08 3.66 18.51
N ILE A 263 11.46 4.91 18.29
CA ILE A 263 12.40 5.65 19.14
C ILE A 263 11.81 5.85 20.54
N ALA A 264 10.60 6.36 20.64
CA ALA A 264 9.91 6.62 21.91
C ALA A 264 9.75 5.34 22.75
N ARG A 265 9.37 4.22 22.13
CA ARG A 265 9.28 2.91 22.77
C ARG A 265 10.63 2.25 23.07
N LYS A 266 11.75 2.87 22.67
CA LYS A 266 13.11 2.35 22.85
C LYS A 266 13.35 0.99 22.16
N THR A 267 12.56 0.67 21.13
CA THR A 267 12.67 -0.58 20.36
C THR A 267 13.60 -0.48 19.15
N SER A 268 13.96 0.75 18.75
CA SER A 268 14.91 0.98 17.66
C SER A 268 16.35 0.82 18.11
N PHE A 269 17.18 0.19 17.26
CA PHE A 269 18.63 0.17 17.44
C PHE A 269 19.29 1.54 17.17
N LEU A 270 18.58 2.48 16.54
CA LEU A 270 19.03 3.86 16.29
C LEU A 270 18.51 4.87 17.32
N LYS A 271 17.91 4.43 18.42
CA LYS A 271 17.28 5.29 19.44
C LYS A 271 18.20 6.37 20.01
N ASP A 272 19.50 6.11 20.07
CA ASP A 272 20.51 7.03 20.64
C ASP A 272 21.41 7.62 19.55
N SER A 273 21.04 7.53 18.25
CA SER A 273 21.88 7.88 17.11
C SER A 273 21.54 9.23 16.47
N LEU A 274 20.72 10.05 17.12
CA LEU A 274 20.35 11.37 16.60
C LEU A 274 21.62 12.22 16.38
N ASN A 275 21.75 12.82 15.19
CA ASN A 275 22.92 13.60 14.73
C ASN A 275 24.24 12.82 14.57
N ASN A 276 24.19 11.49 14.64
CA ASN A 276 25.36 10.64 14.35
C ASN A 276 25.27 10.03 12.95
N ASN A 277 26.43 9.79 12.34
CA ASN A 277 26.51 9.04 11.10
C ASN A 277 26.16 7.56 11.37
N ILE A 278 25.19 7.04 10.60
CA ILE A 278 24.67 5.67 10.71
C ILE A 278 25.02 4.80 9.52
N ALA A 279 25.59 5.38 8.47
CA ALA A 279 26.00 4.71 7.25
C ALA A 279 27.26 5.39 6.68
N ASN A 280 27.86 4.75 5.67
CA ASN A 280 28.97 5.36 4.92
C ASN A 280 28.49 6.65 4.22
N GLU A 281 29.37 7.65 4.13
CA GLU A 281 29.08 8.96 3.51
C GLU A 281 28.62 8.87 2.03
N ALA A 282 28.95 7.77 1.36
CA ALA A 282 28.48 7.51 -0.01
C ALA A 282 27.00 7.11 -0.09
N VAL A 283 26.31 6.89 1.05
CA VAL A 283 24.91 6.48 1.09
C VAL A 283 24.04 7.69 1.36
N THR A 284 23.14 8.00 0.42
CA THR A 284 22.10 9.02 0.57
C THR A 284 20.74 8.35 0.47
N LEU A 285 19.88 8.59 1.47
CA LEU A 285 18.47 8.17 1.46
C LEU A 285 17.59 9.41 1.37
N ILE A 286 16.68 9.40 0.41
CA ILE A 286 15.75 10.50 0.15
C ILE A 286 14.35 9.96 0.22
N ASP A 287 13.47 10.62 0.99
CA ASP A 287 12.03 10.47 0.95
C ASP A 287 11.46 11.56 0.03
N ASP A 288 10.97 11.15 -1.14
CA ASP A 288 10.41 12.05 -2.14
C ASP A 288 8.95 11.68 -2.44
N PRO A 289 7.97 12.38 -1.81
CA PRO A 289 6.55 12.12 -2.03
C PRO A 289 6.05 12.59 -3.41
N PHE A 290 6.88 13.29 -4.18
CA PHE A 290 6.52 13.85 -5.49
C PHE A 290 7.07 13.04 -6.67
N LEU A 291 7.68 11.91 -6.41
CA LEU A 291 8.18 11.03 -7.45
C LEU A 291 7.02 10.56 -8.34
N LYS A 292 7.07 10.91 -9.63
CA LYS A 292 6.05 10.50 -10.60
C LYS A 292 6.04 8.98 -10.75
N ARG A 293 4.84 8.39 -10.71
CA ARG A 293 4.63 6.94 -10.82
C ARG A 293 5.44 6.13 -9.79
N GLY A 294 5.82 6.76 -8.65
CA GLY A 294 6.61 6.20 -7.56
C GLY A 294 5.83 5.30 -6.61
#